data_aa67fd0e8c6f5999b38c2dc2478bc07a
#
_entry.id   aa67fd0e8c6f5999b38c2dc2478bc07a
#
_cell.length_a   1.000
_cell.length_b   1.000
_cell.length_c   1.000
_cell.angle_alpha   90.00
_cell.angle_beta   90.00
_cell.angle_gamma   90.00
#
_symmetry.space_group_name_H-M   'P 1'
#
loop_
_entity.id
_entity.type
_entity.pdbx_description
1 polymer ?
#
loop_
_entity_poly.entity_id
_entity_poly.type
_entity_poly.pdbx_seq_one_letter_code
_entity_poly.pdbx_strand_id
1 'polypeptide(L)'
;MRAITVCGLAAGAVLSACSFTALADEGLALNSGHEYMVTTNYPNNLHVIDLASDRLYKTCKMPDAFGPGTVQLSPDRKIAYVLNNHYADVYGVELDSCKQVFHASITQHPGEKARSMFAFTVSHDGKELYTVANPTLLLNDRYEVKEPRLDVYATDAGLDAKPVRSFPAPRQLTIMQSGDDGTLYVAGPDVYKVDVNTGQFTVLIPSRHWKRPNYSAPDVLYVWNQQTYRHDFSLLYTTAKFKDKQQDPATAEPLYGLFSVDLATGKTETTDFGPLTEIYFSGMRSPKDPNLMFGVLNRLAKYDIKQKKLLQAATLEHSYYCMSFNRAGSKIYLSGTFKDVAIFDADSMQQVGKITLPGGDMAITTAQVFVR
;
A
#
# COMPACT_ATOMS: atom_id res chain seq x y z
N MET A 1 70.60 -48.18 -9.16
CA MET A 1 70.38 -46.75 -8.98
C MET A 1 68.89 -46.54 -8.89
N ARG A 2 68.42 -46.22 -7.71
CA ARG A 2 66.97 -46.04 -7.42
C ARG A 2 66.68 -44.54 -7.50
N ALA A 3 65.68 -44.12 -8.31
CA ALA A 3 65.16 -42.79 -8.36
C ALA A 3 63.98 -42.66 -7.35
N ILE A 4 64.08 -41.70 -6.47
CA ILE A 4 63.02 -41.35 -5.49
C ILE A 4 62.15 -40.24 -6.09
N THR A 5 60.90 -40.55 -6.32
CA THR A 5 59.89 -39.53 -6.73
C THR A 5 59.24 -38.96 -5.50
N VAL A 6 59.34 -37.65 -5.30
CA VAL A 6 58.67 -36.93 -4.24
C VAL A 6 57.34 -36.45 -4.77
N CYS A 7 56.22 -36.94 -4.20
CA CYS A 7 54.87 -36.40 -4.41
C CYS A 7 54.64 -35.26 -3.45
N GLY A 8 54.48 -34.06 -3.99
CA GLY A 8 53.99 -32.89 -3.22
C GLY A 8 52.48 -32.91 -3.14
N LEU A 9 51.94 -33.00 -1.92
CA LEU A 9 50.53 -32.77 -1.63
C LEU A 9 50.25 -31.26 -1.57
N ALA A 10 49.48 -30.74 -2.53
CA ALA A 10 48.89 -29.41 -2.45
C ALA A 10 47.54 -29.53 -1.68
N ALA A 11 47.48 -29.03 -0.45
CA ALA A 11 46.24 -28.90 0.30
C ALA A 11 45.47 -27.66 -0.19
N GLY A 12 44.47 -27.87 -1.02
CA GLY A 12 43.53 -26.84 -1.42
C GLY A 12 42.50 -26.64 -0.30
N ALA A 13 42.57 -25.51 0.40
CA ALA A 13 41.52 -25.11 1.36
C ALA A 13 40.29 -24.65 0.58
N VAL A 14 39.26 -25.50 0.53
CA VAL A 14 37.91 -25.12 0.06
C VAL A 14 37.24 -24.32 1.18
N LEU A 15 37.23 -23.00 1.05
CA LEU A 15 36.41 -22.12 1.86
C LEU A 15 34.95 -22.35 1.45
N SER A 16 34.26 -23.21 2.17
CA SER A 16 32.81 -23.37 2.09
C SER A 16 32.18 -22.14 2.69
N ALA A 17 31.72 -21.20 1.86
CA ALA A 17 30.89 -20.09 2.29
C ALA A 17 29.53 -20.67 2.73
N CYS A 18 29.39 -20.96 4.02
CA CYS A 18 28.09 -21.22 4.63
C CYS A 18 27.26 -19.94 4.53
N SER A 19 26.41 -19.85 3.54
CA SER A 19 25.34 -18.88 3.54
C SER A 19 24.38 -19.24 4.67
N PHE A 20 24.55 -18.66 5.84
CA PHE A 20 23.55 -18.67 6.89
C PHE A 20 22.34 -17.88 6.37
N THR A 21 21.37 -18.55 5.80
CA THR A 21 20.00 -18.03 5.77
C THR A 21 19.52 -18.04 7.23
N ALA A 22 19.62 -16.92 7.90
CA ALA A 22 18.97 -16.71 9.19
C ALA A 22 17.47 -16.97 8.94
N LEU A 23 16.96 -18.08 9.46
CA LEU A 23 15.51 -18.28 9.60
C LEU A 23 15.04 -17.16 10.51
N ALA A 24 14.19 -16.28 9.98
CA ALA A 24 13.62 -15.19 10.75
C ALA A 24 12.78 -15.83 11.86
N ASP A 25 13.15 -15.56 13.12
CA ASP A 25 12.52 -16.15 14.30
C ASP A 25 11.12 -15.54 14.49
N GLU A 26 10.08 -16.33 14.32
CA GLU A 26 8.68 -15.92 14.44
C GLU A 26 8.33 -15.35 15.83
N GLY A 27 9.12 -15.67 16.87
CA GLY A 27 8.87 -15.28 18.27
C GLY A 27 9.56 -13.97 18.71
N LEU A 28 10.30 -13.27 17.83
CA LEU A 28 11.00 -12.05 18.20
C LEU A 28 10.02 -10.87 18.37
N ALA A 29 9.94 -10.32 19.59
CA ALA A 29 9.22 -9.09 19.85
C ALA A 29 9.90 -7.88 19.20
N LEU A 30 9.12 -6.87 18.80
CA LEU A 30 9.65 -5.64 18.23
C LEU A 30 10.23 -4.74 19.33
N ASN A 31 11.35 -4.10 19.05
CA ASN A 31 12.02 -3.19 19.97
C ASN A 31 11.31 -1.82 20.02
N SER A 32 11.05 -1.32 21.23
CA SER A 32 10.47 0.00 21.42
C SER A 32 11.41 1.11 20.91
N GLY A 33 10.83 2.11 20.26
CA GLY A 33 11.55 3.23 19.67
C GLY A 33 12.22 2.93 18.32
N HIS A 34 12.17 1.68 17.83
CA HIS A 34 12.68 1.31 16.52
C HIS A 34 11.66 1.56 15.42
N GLU A 35 12.17 1.89 14.25
CA GLU A 35 11.38 2.08 13.05
C GLU A 35 11.37 0.81 12.20
N TYR A 36 10.18 0.38 11.83
CA TYR A 36 9.94 -0.82 11.05
C TYR A 36 9.06 -0.54 9.83
N MET A 37 9.13 -1.42 8.84
CA MET A 37 8.20 -1.50 7.73
C MET A 37 7.56 -2.89 7.72
N VAL A 38 6.24 -2.95 7.52
CA VAL A 38 5.52 -4.19 7.23
C VAL A 38 5.11 -4.25 5.77
N THR A 39 5.21 -5.42 5.19
CA THR A 39 4.72 -5.75 3.84
C THR A 39 4.44 -7.24 3.74
N THR A 40 3.82 -7.69 2.66
CA THR A 40 3.44 -9.10 2.48
C THR A 40 3.91 -9.63 1.13
N ASN A 41 4.02 -10.97 1.01
CA ASN A 41 4.23 -11.63 -0.28
C ASN A 41 3.66 -13.06 -0.29
N TYR A 42 3.64 -13.66 -1.47
CA TYR A 42 3.20 -15.03 -1.65
C TYR A 42 4.07 -16.06 -0.91
N PRO A 43 3.49 -17.17 -0.45
CA PRO A 43 2.05 -17.46 -0.57
C PRO A 43 1.19 -16.76 0.50
N ASN A 44 1.72 -16.49 1.70
CA ASN A 44 0.98 -15.99 2.87
C ASN A 44 1.92 -15.41 3.94
N ASN A 45 2.95 -14.71 3.52
CA ASN A 45 3.93 -14.12 4.43
C ASN A 45 3.57 -12.68 4.79
N LEU A 46 3.73 -12.34 6.05
CA LEU A 46 3.81 -10.98 6.56
C LEU A 46 5.24 -10.73 7.04
N HIS A 47 5.94 -9.82 6.41
CA HIS A 47 7.33 -9.47 6.72
C HIS A 47 7.40 -8.22 7.57
N VAL A 48 8.28 -8.23 8.55
CA VAL A 48 8.71 -7.05 9.30
C VAL A 48 10.16 -6.77 8.96
N ILE A 49 10.44 -5.55 8.51
CA ILE A 49 11.76 -5.08 8.10
C ILE A 49 12.21 -4.03 9.12
N ASP A 50 13.42 -4.16 9.66
CA ASP A 50 14.04 -3.14 10.51
C ASP A 50 14.70 -2.08 9.62
N LEU A 51 14.25 -0.84 9.71
CA LEU A 51 14.73 0.28 8.90
C LEU A 51 16.03 0.91 9.40
N ALA A 52 16.46 0.60 10.63
CA ALA A 52 17.75 1.02 11.13
C ALA A 52 18.90 0.22 10.49
N SER A 53 18.68 -1.08 10.28
CA SER A 53 19.66 -1.98 9.66
C SER A 53 19.40 -2.25 8.18
N ASP A 54 18.24 -1.83 7.63
CA ASP A 54 17.75 -2.15 6.29
C ASP A 54 17.73 -3.68 6.03
N ARG A 55 17.21 -4.45 7.00
CA ARG A 55 17.17 -5.91 6.93
C ARG A 55 15.81 -6.49 7.32
N LEU A 56 15.51 -7.65 6.75
CA LEU A 56 14.39 -8.44 7.23
C LEU A 56 14.60 -8.78 8.72
N TYR A 57 13.66 -8.34 9.56
CA TYR A 57 13.68 -8.61 11.00
C TYR A 57 13.04 -9.97 11.30
N LYS A 58 11.83 -10.20 10.76
CA LYS A 58 11.13 -11.49 10.88
C LYS A 58 10.06 -11.67 9.80
N THR A 59 9.57 -12.91 9.69
CA THR A 59 8.45 -13.28 8.82
C THR A 59 7.41 -14.03 9.63
N CYS A 60 6.19 -13.53 9.66
CA CYS A 60 5.03 -14.22 10.20
C CYS A 60 4.30 -14.95 9.08
N LYS A 61 3.92 -16.22 9.32
CA LYS A 61 3.09 -17.00 8.40
C LYS A 61 1.62 -16.80 8.73
N MET A 62 0.83 -16.42 7.72
CA MET A 62 -0.62 -16.38 7.87
C MET A 62 -1.21 -17.76 7.56
N PRO A 63 -2.30 -18.16 8.26
CA PRO A 63 -2.91 -19.47 8.01
C PRO A 63 -3.49 -19.57 6.60
N ASP A 64 -3.40 -20.72 5.99
CA ASP A 64 -4.05 -21.26 4.78
C ASP A 64 -4.53 -20.28 3.69
N ALA A 65 -4.29 -19.01 3.86
CA ALA A 65 -4.69 -17.99 2.95
C ALA A 65 -3.68 -17.86 1.82
N PHE A 66 -4.16 -17.50 0.64
CA PHE A 66 -3.34 -17.39 -0.54
C PHE A 66 -3.54 -16.03 -1.20
N GLY A 67 -2.43 -15.36 -1.49
CA GLY A 67 -2.45 -14.07 -2.16
C GLY A 67 -2.76 -12.91 -1.24
N PRO A 68 -1.80 -12.53 -0.38
CA PRO A 68 -1.91 -11.32 0.44
C PRO A 68 -1.90 -10.08 -0.44
N GLY A 69 -2.62 -9.05 0.00
CA GLY A 69 -2.73 -7.77 -0.67
C GLY A 69 -2.40 -6.61 0.27
N THR A 70 -3.35 -5.71 0.47
CA THR A 70 -3.17 -4.51 1.29
C THR A 70 -2.94 -4.85 2.76
N VAL A 71 -2.03 -4.12 3.40
CA VAL A 71 -1.76 -4.20 4.85
C VAL A 71 -2.15 -2.88 5.53
N GLN A 72 -2.75 -2.98 6.73
CA GLN A 72 -3.11 -1.86 7.61
C GLN A 72 -2.66 -2.16 9.04
N LEU A 73 -2.05 -1.20 9.69
CA LEU A 73 -1.67 -1.33 11.09
C LEU A 73 -2.78 -0.84 12.02
N SER A 74 -2.93 -1.52 13.17
CA SER A 74 -3.67 -0.96 14.29
C SER A 74 -3.05 0.38 14.75
N PRO A 75 -3.82 1.33 15.31
CA PRO A 75 -3.27 2.62 15.75
C PRO A 75 -2.17 2.48 16.81
N ASP A 76 -2.23 1.43 17.66
CA ASP A 76 -1.20 1.12 18.66
C ASP A 76 0.00 0.35 18.09
N ARG A 77 0.02 0.07 16.78
CA ARG A 77 1.10 -0.61 16.05
C ARG A 77 1.40 -2.04 16.52
N LYS A 78 0.44 -2.71 17.18
CA LYS A 78 0.61 -4.09 17.66
C LYS A 78 0.11 -5.13 16.68
N ILE A 79 -0.89 -4.81 15.89
CA ILE A 79 -1.55 -5.73 14.97
C ILE A 79 -1.39 -5.21 13.54
N ALA A 80 -0.98 -6.09 12.63
CA ALA A 80 -1.10 -5.87 11.20
C ALA A 80 -2.34 -6.60 10.68
N TYR A 81 -3.28 -5.86 10.13
CA TYR A 81 -4.41 -6.40 9.39
C TYR A 81 -4.03 -6.56 7.93
N VAL A 82 -4.31 -7.70 7.34
CA VAL A 82 -3.96 -8.05 5.96
C VAL A 82 -5.20 -8.50 5.21
N LEU A 83 -5.50 -7.82 4.13
CA LEU A 83 -6.49 -8.28 3.16
C LEU A 83 -5.85 -9.42 2.36
N ASN A 84 -6.37 -10.63 2.48
CA ASN A 84 -5.72 -11.85 2.03
C ASN A 84 -6.71 -12.76 1.29
N ASN A 85 -6.29 -14.00 0.96
CA ASN A 85 -7.10 -15.00 0.28
C ASN A 85 -7.78 -14.44 -0.98
N HIS A 86 -6.99 -13.87 -1.91
CA HIS A 86 -7.51 -13.18 -3.10
C HIS A 86 -8.54 -12.10 -2.75
N TYR A 87 -8.28 -11.34 -1.67
CA TYR A 87 -9.14 -10.24 -1.18
C TYR A 87 -10.51 -10.68 -0.64
N ALA A 88 -10.63 -11.96 -0.23
CA ALA A 88 -11.87 -12.50 0.33
C ALA A 88 -11.90 -12.52 1.85
N ASP A 89 -10.76 -12.35 2.51
CA ASP A 89 -10.63 -12.40 3.97
C ASP A 89 -9.73 -11.29 4.50
N VAL A 90 -9.95 -10.87 5.75
CA VAL A 90 -9.03 -10.01 6.50
C VAL A 90 -8.48 -10.80 7.68
N TYR A 91 -7.15 -10.86 7.79
CA TYR A 91 -6.44 -11.46 8.92
C TYR A 91 -5.79 -10.39 9.77
N GLY A 92 -5.91 -10.47 11.09
CA GLY A 92 -5.16 -9.66 12.04
C GLY A 92 -4.07 -10.51 12.69
N VAL A 93 -2.81 -10.07 12.55
CA VAL A 93 -1.63 -10.76 13.07
C VAL A 93 -0.94 -9.87 14.09
N GLU A 94 -0.78 -10.37 15.32
CA GLU A 94 -0.01 -9.69 16.35
C GLU A 94 1.47 -9.67 15.97
N LEU A 95 2.06 -8.48 15.88
CA LEU A 95 3.41 -8.31 15.34
C LEU A 95 4.51 -8.91 16.23
N ASP A 96 4.34 -8.96 17.55
CA ASP A 96 5.36 -9.48 18.45
C ASP A 96 5.42 -11.02 18.44
N SER A 97 4.28 -11.68 18.45
CA SER A 97 4.16 -13.14 18.56
C SER A 97 3.90 -13.87 17.25
N CYS A 98 3.63 -13.14 16.16
CA CYS A 98 3.09 -13.71 14.91
C CYS A 98 1.77 -14.46 15.05
N LYS A 99 1.07 -14.29 16.17
CA LYS A 99 -0.20 -14.97 16.43
C LYS A 99 -1.33 -14.31 15.68
N GLN A 100 -2.15 -15.09 15.00
CA GLN A 100 -3.40 -14.61 14.45
C GLN A 100 -4.38 -14.32 15.60
N VAL A 101 -4.90 -13.10 15.63
CA VAL A 101 -5.82 -12.61 16.67
C VAL A 101 -7.17 -12.16 16.12
N PHE A 102 -7.27 -11.99 14.79
CA PHE A 102 -8.49 -11.60 14.12
C PHE A 102 -8.63 -12.31 12.77
N HIS A 103 -9.86 -12.67 12.41
CA HIS A 103 -10.22 -13.12 11.07
C HIS A 103 -11.66 -12.76 10.75
N ALA A 104 -11.87 -12.17 9.59
CA ALA A 104 -13.18 -11.91 9.02
C ALA A 104 -13.23 -12.37 7.57
N SER A 105 -14.22 -13.21 7.21
CA SER A 105 -14.55 -13.47 5.82
C SER A 105 -15.44 -12.36 5.28
N ILE A 106 -15.15 -11.87 4.07
CA ILE A 106 -15.97 -10.85 3.40
C ILE A 106 -17.25 -11.45 2.83
N THR A 107 -17.24 -12.76 2.52
CA THR A 107 -18.44 -13.53 2.17
C THR A 107 -19.29 -13.76 3.41
N GLN A 108 -20.55 -13.30 3.40
CA GLN A 108 -21.44 -13.37 4.57
C GLN A 108 -22.62 -14.33 4.39
N HIS A 109 -23.01 -14.68 3.15
CA HIS A 109 -24.22 -15.44 2.88
C HIS A 109 -23.94 -16.73 2.09
N PRO A 110 -24.73 -17.81 2.31
CA PRO A 110 -24.66 -19.00 1.49
C PRO A 110 -24.88 -18.71 0.00
N GLY A 111 -24.06 -19.32 -0.85
CA GLY A 111 -24.11 -19.09 -2.29
C GLY A 111 -23.53 -17.75 -2.76
N GLU A 112 -23.10 -16.90 -1.85
CA GLU A 112 -22.39 -15.66 -2.15
C GLU A 112 -20.88 -15.92 -2.27
N LYS A 113 -20.24 -15.17 -3.15
CA LYS A 113 -18.79 -14.93 -3.13
C LYS A 113 -18.56 -13.43 -3.14
N ALA A 114 -17.91 -12.92 -2.11
CA ALA A 114 -17.62 -11.50 -1.96
C ALA A 114 -16.12 -11.26 -1.79
N ARG A 115 -15.65 -10.13 -2.32
CA ARG A 115 -14.26 -9.67 -2.20
C ARG A 115 -14.22 -8.18 -1.97
N SER A 116 -13.20 -7.70 -1.28
CA SER A 116 -12.85 -6.30 -1.26
C SER A 116 -11.79 -6.00 -2.33
N MET A 117 -11.96 -4.92 -3.08
CA MET A 117 -10.94 -4.47 -4.05
C MET A 117 -10.03 -3.44 -3.37
N PHE A 118 -9.17 -3.90 -2.45
CA PHE A 118 -8.24 -3.10 -1.62
C PHE A 118 -8.88 -2.21 -0.55
N ALA A 119 -10.20 -2.01 -0.62
CA ALA A 119 -10.91 -1.08 0.26
C ALA A 119 -11.11 -1.68 1.65
N PHE A 120 -10.13 -1.51 2.54
CA PHE A 120 -10.27 -1.75 3.97
C PHE A 120 -9.37 -0.81 4.77
N THR A 121 -9.76 -0.51 5.99
CA THR A 121 -8.96 0.26 6.95
C THR A 121 -9.44 0.00 8.38
N VAL A 122 -8.65 0.45 9.36
CA VAL A 122 -8.97 0.41 10.78
C VAL A 122 -9.40 1.80 11.23
N SER A 123 -10.38 1.90 12.15
CA SER A 123 -10.78 3.17 12.74
C SER A 123 -9.64 3.86 13.47
N HIS A 124 -9.70 5.18 13.59
CA HIS A 124 -8.67 5.95 14.29
C HIS A 124 -8.48 5.51 15.74
N ASP A 125 -9.57 5.12 16.43
CA ASP A 125 -9.52 4.61 17.81
C ASP A 125 -9.17 3.12 17.92
N GLY A 126 -8.99 2.43 16.78
CA GLY A 126 -8.61 1.03 16.71
C GLY A 126 -9.71 0.01 17.03
N LYS A 127 -10.96 0.46 17.29
CA LYS A 127 -12.03 -0.43 17.73
C LYS A 127 -12.81 -1.07 16.58
N GLU A 128 -12.77 -0.49 15.40
CA GLU A 128 -13.51 -0.96 14.25
C GLU A 128 -12.59 -1.17 13.03
N LEU A 129 -12.97 -2.10 12.20
CA LEU A 129 -12.38 -2.38 10.91
C LEU A 129 -13.46 -2.26 9.84
N TYR A 130 -13.17 -1.57 8.77
CA TYR A 130 -14.08 -1.29 7.66
C TYR A 130 -13.63 -2.01 6.41
N THR A 131 -14.57 -2.64 5.68
CA THR A 131 -14.31 -3.23 4.35
C THR A 131 -15.43 -2.85 3.39
N VAL A 132 -15.13 -2.79 2.09
CA VAL A 132 -16.16 -2.74 1.06
C VAL A 132 -16.25 -4.10 0.38
N ALA A 133 -17.33 -4.81 0.62
CA ALA A 133 -17.63 -6.09 -0.01
C ALA A 133 -18.32 -5.89 -1.37
N ASN A 134 -17.86 -6.63 -2.38
CA ASN A 134 -18.46 -6.68 -3.72
C ASN A 134 -19.02 -8.10 -3.95
N PRO A 135 -20.29 -8.33 -3.58
CA PRO A 135 -20.86 -9.67 -3.59
C PRO A 135 -21.38 -10.09 -4.97
N THR A 136 -21.27 -11.38 -5.22
CA THR A 136 -21.82 -12.06 -6.39
C THR A 136 -22.47 -13.36 -5.94
N LEU A 137 -23.73 -13.59 -6.29
CA LEU A 137 -24.39 -14.87 -6.08
C LEU A 137 -23.97 -15.85 -7.18
N LEU A 138 -23.64 -17.06 -6.75
CA LEU A 138 -23.30 -18.17 -7.63
C LEU A 138 -24.56 -19.01 -7.85
N LEU A 139 -25.28 -18.78 -8.93
CA LEU A 139 -26.46 -19.53 -9.30
C LEU A 139 -26.06 -20.71 -10.22
N ASN A 140 -26.94 -21.67 -10.41
CA ASN A 140 -26.64 -22.87 -11.21
C ASN A 140 -26.34 -22.56 -12.68
N ASP A 141 -26.93 -21.49 -13.22
CA ASP A 141 -26.89 -21.12 -14.64
C ASP A 141 -26.22 -19.78 -14.91
N ARG A 142 -25.95 -18.97 -13.87
CA ARG A 142 -25.41 -17.63 -14.01
C ARG A 142 -24.78 -17.09 -12.73
N TYR A 143 -24.03 -16.01 -12.88
CA TYR A 143 -23.60 -15.13 -11.75
C TYR A 143 -24.53 -13.93 -11.67
N GLU A 144 -24.93 -13.58 -10.46
CA GLU A 144 -25.73 -12.37 -10.20
C GLU A 144 -24.93 -11.40 -9.35
N VAL A 145 -24.48 -10.29 -9.94
CA VAL A 145 -23.72 -9.25 -9.24
C VAL A 145 -24.68 -8.43 -8.36
N LYS A 146 -24.41 -8.39 -7.08
CA LYS A 146 -25.21 -7.67 -6.08
C LYS A 146 -24.65 -6.27 -5.81
N GLU A 147 -25.42 -5.45 -5.10
CA GLU A 147 -24.95 -4.14 -4.65
C GLU A 147 -23.82 -4.29 -3.63
N PRO A 148 -22.76 -3.47 -3.72
CA PRO A 148 -21.71 -3.44 -2.74
C PRO A 148 -22.23 -3.01 -1.36
N ARG A 149 -21.51 -3.42 -0.32
CA ARG A 149 -21.80 -3.02 1.06
C ARG A 149 -20.53 -2.59 1.79
N LEU A 150 -20.65 -1.58 2.62
CA LEU A 150 -19.66 -1.22 3.62
C LEU A 150 -19.94 -2.06 4.86
N ASP A 151 -19.07 -2.98 5.19
CA ASP A 151 -19.15 -3.83 6.37
C ASP A 151 -18.24 -3.28 7.48
N VAL A 152 -18.76 -3.22 8.69
CA VAL A 152 -18.07 -2.76 9.90
C VAL A 152 -17.91 -3.92 10.86
N TYR A 153 -16.70 -4.20 11.28
CA TYR A 153 -16.36 -5.27 12.22
C TYR A 153 -15.78 -4.67 13.50
N ALA A 154 -16.07 -5.29 14.66
CA ALA A 154 -15.33 -4.98 15.89
C ALA A 154 -13.94 -5.65 15.83
N THR A 155 -12.87 -4.94 16.15
CA THR A 155 -11.49 -5.46 16.05
C THR A 155 -11.17 -6.51 17.12
N ASP A 156 -11.95 -6.57 18.19
CA ASP A 156 -11.86 -7.58 19.25
C ASP A 156 -12.76 -8.81 19.05
N ALA A 157 -13.42 -8.93 17.88
CA ALA A 157 -14.34 -10.03 17.57
C ALA A 157 -13.65 -11.40 17.41
N GLY A 158 -12.32 -11.46 17.37
CA GLY A 158 -11.55 -12.69 17.31
C GLY A 158 -11.56 -13.35 15.93
N LEU A 159 -11.52 -14.70 15.89
CA LEU A 159 -11.21 -15.47 14.67
C LEU A 159 -12.44 -15.85 13.82
N ASP A 160 -13.64 -15.44 14.20
CA ASP A 160 -14.88 -15.62 13.41
C ASP A 160 -15.69 -14.32 13.42
N ALA A 161 -15.03 -13.21 13.13
CA ALA A 161 -15.64 -11.89 13.17
C ALA A 161 -16.74 -11.77 12.10
N LYS A 162 -17.90 -11.25 12.54
CA LYS A 162 -19.02 -10.91 11.68
C LYS A 162 -19.24 -9.40 11.68
N PRO A 163 -19.80 -8.83 10.62
CA PRO A 163 -20.12 -7.42 10.61
C PRO A 163 -21.10 -7.08 11.74
N VAL A 164 -20.77 -6.07 12.53
CA VAL A 164 -21.68 -5.49 13.53
C VAL A 164 -22.65 -4.49 12.90
N ARG A 165 -22.28 -3.94 11.75
CA ARG A 165 -23.11 -3.08 10.89
C ARG A 165 -22.76 -3.32 9.42
N SER A 166 -23.74 -3.18 8.54
CA SER A 166 -23.56 -3.21 7.08
C SER A 166 -24.43 -2.14 6.42
N PHE A 167 -23.90 -1.43 5.46
CA PHE A 167 -24.59 -0.36 4.75
C PHE A 167 -24.42 -0.53 3.23
N PRO A 168 -25.43 -0.14 2.42
CA PRO A 168 -25.24 -0.03 0.98
C PRO A 168 -24.07 0.91 0.65
N ALA A 169 -23.26 0.54 -0.35
CA ALA A 169 -22.10 1.32 -0.75
C ALA A 169 -22.07 1.58 -2.26
N PRO A 170 -21.49 2.69 -2.72
CA PRO A 170 -21.23 2.89 -4.14
C PRO A 170 -20.33 1.80 -4.73
N ARG A 171 -20.45 1.56 -6.04
CA ARG A 171 -19.56 0.66 -6.77
C ARG A 171 -18.18 1.29 -6.96
N GLN A 172 -17.18 0.45 -7.21
CA GLN A 172 -15.80 0.86 -7.55
C GLN A 172 -15.06 1.60 -6.43
N LEU A 173 -15.42 1.37 -5.18
CA LEU A 173 -14.64 1.86 -4.04
C LEU A 173 -13.39 0.98 -3.89
N THR A 174 -12.21 1.58 -3.81
CA THR A 174 -10.94 0.85 -3.84
C THR A 174 -9.99 1.13 -2.70
N ILE A 175 -9.99 2.33 -2.14
CA ILE A 175 -9.14 2.68 -0.99
C ILE A 175 -9.91 3.49 0.01
N MET A 176 -9.53 3.36 1.28
CA MET A 176 -10.12 4.11 2.37
C MET A 176 -9.12 4.39 3.48
N GLN A 177 -9.39 5.43 4.24
CA GLN A 177 -8.59 5.80 5.40
C GLN A 177 -9.45 6.52 6.43
N SER A 178 -9.21 6.23 7.71
CA SER A 178 -9.88 6.92 8.83
C SER A 178 -9.20 8.25 9.11
N GLY A 179 -10.01 9.30 9.31
CA GLY A 179 -9.58 10.58 9.82
C GLY A 179 -9.52 10.59 11.35
N ASP A 180 -8.85 11.60 11.90
CA ASP A 180 -8.63 11.74 13.35
C ASP A 180 -9.94 11.97 14.13
N ASP A 181 -10.96 12.52 13.47
CA ASP A 181 -12.30 12.74 14.00
C ASP A 181 -13.23 11.51 13.89
N GLY A 182 -12.71 10.38 13.40
CA GLY A 182 -13.50 9.18 13.14
C GLY A 182 -14.24 9.17 11.81
N THR A 183 -14.15 10.23 11.01
CA THR A 183 -14.69 10.24 9.64
C THR A 183 -13.94 9.22 8.77
N LEU A 184 -14.67 8.40 8.02
CA LEU A 184 -14.09 7.50 7.04
C LEU A 184 -14.03 8.19 5.67
N TYR A 185 -12.84 8.30 5.09
CA TYR A 185 -12.63 8.78 3.73
C TYR A 185 -12.46 7.61 2.79
N VAL A 186 -13.18 7.63 1.66
CA VAL A 186 -13.20 6.52 0.70
C VAL A 186 -13.09 7.05 -0.71
N ALA A 187 -12.21 6.44 -1.52
CA ALA A 187 -12.05 6.79 -2.92
C ALA A 187 -12.63 5.70 -3.84
N GLY A 188 -13.26 6.17 -4.88
CA GLY A 188 -13.88 5.40 -5.95
C GLY A 188 -14.21 6.31 -7.13
N PRO A 189 -15.43 6.27 -7.67
CA PRO A 189 -15.84 7.22 -8.71
C PRO A 189 -15.60 8.68 -8.32
N ASP A 190 -15.83 8.98 -7.04
CA ASP A 190 -15.50 10.24 -6.39
C ASP A 190 -14.76 9.96 -5.08
N VAL A 191 -14.30 11.00 -4.39
CA VAL A 191 -13.84 10.90 -3.01
C VAL A 191 -14.99 11.23 -2.09
N TYR A 192 -15.28 10.32 -1.17
CA TYR A 192 -16.39 10.42 -0.24
C TYR A 192 -15.89 10.58 1.19
N LYS A 193 -16.64 11.32 2.00
CA LYS A 193 -16.66 11.14 3.45
C LYS A 193 -17.87 10.28 3.84
N VAL A 194 -17.67 9.39 4.79
CA VAL A 194 -18.70 8.44 5.22
C VAL A 194 -18.92 8.57 6.72
N ASP A 195 -20.17 8.73 7.11
CA ASP A 195 -20.59 8.55 8.50
C ASP A 195 -20.76 7.04 8.75
N VAL A 196 -19.86 6.45 9.50
CA VAL A 196 -19.84 5.01 9.79
C VAL A 196 -20.97 4.54 10.72
N ASN A 197 -21.69 5.46 11.37
CA ASN A 197 -22.85 5.12 12.20
C ASN A 197 -24.14 4.99 11.39
N THR A 198 -24.28 5.81 10.36
CA THR A 198 -25.48 5.87 9.51
C THR A 198 -25.29 5.23 8.14
N GLY A 199 -24.03 5.01 7.70
CA GLY A 199 -23.69 4.57 6.37
C GLY A 199 -23.88 5.63 5.29
N GLN A 200 -24.00 6.91 5.66
CA GLN A 200 -24.20 7.99 4.70
C GLN A 200 -22.90 8.35 3.98
N PHE A 201 -22.89 8.19 2.67
CA PHE A 201 -21.82 8.64 1.77
C PHE A 201 -22.12 10.05 1.28
N THR A 202 -21.19 10.98 1.51
CA THR A 202 -21.26 12.36 1.01
C THR A 202 -20.06 12.62 0.11
N VAL A 203 -20.30 13.09 -1.13
CA VAL A 203 -19.22 13.45 -2.07
C VAL A 203 -18.43 14.61 -1.48
N LEU A 204 -17.12 14.41 -1.31
CA LEU A 204 -16.19 15.41 -0.81
C LEU A 204 -15.40 16.05 -1.97
N ILE A 205 -14.90 15.23 -2.89
CA ILE A 205 -14.25 15.68 -4.12
C ILE A 205 -14.94 14.96 -5.29
N PRO A 206 -15.66 15.67 -6.17
CA PRO A 206 -16.34 15.07 -7.33
C PRO A 206 -15.34 14.75 -8.44
N SER A 207 -14.40 13.82 -8.19
CA SER A 207 -13.27 13.56 -9.07
C SER A 207 -13.71 13.08 -10.47
N ARG A 208 -14.71 12.22 -10.56
CA ARG A 208 -15.27 11.77 -11.86
C ARG A 208 -15.93 12.91 -12.64
N HIS A 209 -16.56 13.83 -11.94
CA HIS A 209 -17.32 14.94 -12.54
C HIS A 209 -16.63 16.30 -12.38
N TRP A 210 -15.36 16.26 -11.97
CA TRP A 210 -14.59 17.48 -11.79
C TRP A 210 -14.37 18.20 -13.10
N LYS A 211 -14.84 19.45 -13.16
CA LYS A 211 -14.76 20.30 -14.34
C LYS A 211 -13.90 21.52 -14.04
N ARG A 212 -12.87 21.70 -14.85
CA ARG A 212 -12.07 22.93 -14.89
C ARG A 212 -12.14 23.53 -16.30
N PRO A 213 -12.27 24.86 -16.44
CA PRO A 213 -12.15 25.50 -17.75
C PRO A 213 -10.84 25.10 -18.42
N ASN A 214 -10.90 24.73 -19.69
CA ASN A 214 -9.76 24.34 -20.51
C ASN A 214 -8.97 23.11 -20.02
N TYR A 215 -9.60 22.20 -19.25
CA TYR A 215 -8.98 20.93 -18.84
C TYR A 215 -9.87 19.75 -19.22
N SER A 216 -9.23 18.62 -19.51
CA SER A 216 -9.95 17.34 -19.59
C SER A 216 -10.46 16.91 -18.21
N ALA A 217 -11.41 15.99 -18.17
CA ALA A 217 -11.71 15.26 -16.94
C ALA A 217 -10.45 14.56 -16.42
N PRO A 218 -10.26 14.47 -15.11
CA PRO A 218 -9.11 13.77 -14.56
C PRO A 218 -9.27 12.25 -14.74
N ASP A 219 -8.16 11.57 -14.95
CA ASP A 219 -8.04 10.14 -14.78
C ASP A 219 -7.31 9.89 -13.46
N VAL A 220 -7.96 9.20 -12.52
CA VAL A 220 -7.52 9.08 -11.13
C VAL A 220 -7.07 7.67 -10.83
N LEU A 221 -5.90 7.54 -10.24
CA LEU A 221 -5.39 6.26 -9.75
C LEU A 221 -5.75 6.06 -8.28
N TYR A 222 -6.53 5.02 -7.98
CA TYR A 222 -7.16 4.77 -6.68
C TYR A 222 -6.53 3.64 -5.87
N VAL A 223 -5.33 3.19 -6.17
CA VAL A 223 -4.85 1.90 -5.68
C VAL A 223 -3.88 1.99 -4.52
N TRP A 224 -3.03 3.01 -4.48
CA TRP A 224 -1.98 3.09 -3.47
C TRP A 224 -1.97 4.43 -2.77
N ASN A 225 -2.29 4.41 -1.50
CA ASN A 225 -2.08 5.55 -0.63
C ASN A 225 -2.00 5.10 0.83
N GLN A 226 -0.80 4.87 1.32
CA GLN A 226 -0.58 4.32 2.65
C GLN A 226 0.59 5.01 3.32
N GLN A 227 0.38 6.27 3.70
CA GLN A 227 1.37 7.02 4.43
C GLN A 227 1.05 7.09 5.91
N THR A 228 1.93 6.52 6.72
CA THR A 228 1.78 6.52 8.17
C THR A 228 2.27 7.81 8.84
N TYR A 229 3.14 8.59 8.20
CA TYR A 229 3.73 9.80 8.78
C TYR A 229 3.09 11.10 8.32
N ARG A 230 2.29 11.06 7.26
CA ARG A 230 1.51 12.22 6.82
C ARG A 230 0.05 11.97 7.11
N HIS A 231 -0.59 12.98 7.69
CA HIS A 231 -2.04 12.96 7.95
C HIS A 231 -2.82 13.42 6.72
N ASP A 232 -2.52 12.85 5.55
CA ASP A 232 -3.25 13.16 4.31
C ASP A 232 -3.69 11.88 3.57
N PHE A 233 -4.92 11.89 3.10
CA PHE A 233 -5.45 10.92 2.16
C PHE A 233 -5.30 11.50 0.76
N SER A 234 -4.36 11.01 -0.03
CA SER A 234 -3.96 11.61 -1.30
C SER A 234 -4.10 10.65 -2.46
N LEU A 235 -4.52 11.16 -3.62
CA LEU A 235 -4.74 10.41 -4.86
C LEU A 235 -4.07 11.11 -6.02
N LEU A 236 -3.29 10.36 -6.79
CA LEU A 236 -2.75 10.86 -8.06
C LEU A 236 -3.85 10.97 -9.11
N TYR A 237 -3.79 12.02 -9.91
CA TYR A 237 -4.56 12.10 -11.14
C TYR A 237 -3.70 12.59 -12.30
N THR A 238 -4.13 12.26 -13.51
CA THR A 238 -3.64 12.87 -14.74
C THR A 238 -4.75 13.67 -15.39
N THR A 239 -4.39 14.72 -16.12
CA THR A 239 -5.31 15.57 -16.89
C THR A 239 -4.58 16.22 -18.04
N ALA A 240 -5.31 16.70 -19.02
CA ALA A 240 -4.77 17.52 -20.10
C ALA A 240 -5.27 18.96 -19.96
N LYS A 241 -4.36 19.94 -20.01
CA LYS A 241 -4.67 21.35 -20.07
C LYS A 241 -4.60 21.82 -21.53
N PHE A 242 -5.64 22.50 -22.01
CA PHE A 242 -5.76 23.04 -23.36
C PHE A 242 -5.60 24.55 -23.37
N LYS A 243 -5.24 25.11 -24.51
CA LYS A 243 -5.12 26.58 -24.68
C LYS A 243 -6.46 27.30 -24.52
N ASP A 244 -7.55 26.64 -24.95
CA ASP A 244 -8.88 27.22 -25.01
C ASP A 244 -9.99 26.19 -24.74
N LYS A 245 -11.23 26.64 -24.82
CA LYS A 245 -12.43 25.82 -24.55
C LYS A 245 -12.75 24.80 -25.64
N GLN A 246 -12.16 24.92 -26.82
CA GLN A 246 -12.34 23.98 -27.95
C GLN A 246 -11.69 22.62 -27.65
N GLN A 247 -10.76 22.61 -26.69
CA GLN A 247 -10.05 21.41 -26.24
C GLN A 247 -9.36 20.66 -27.38
N ASP A 248 -8.71 21.42 -28.27
CA ASP A 248 -7.92 20.85 -29.38
C ASP A 248 -6.78 19.97 -28.82
N PRO A 249 -6.77 18.65 -29.11
CA PRO A 249 -5.73 17.73 -28.65
C PRO A 249 -4.31 18.16 -29.03
N ALA A 250 -4.15 18.89 -30.16
CA ALA A 250 -2.85 19.40 -30.59
C ALA A 250 -2.29 20.48 -29.64
N THR A 251 -3.13 21.08 -28.80
CA THR A 251 -2.73 22.08 -27.79
C THR A 251 -2.64 21.50 -26.38
N ALA A 252 -2.85 20.20 -26.23
CA ALA A 252 -2.89 19.52 -24.94
C ALA A 252 -1.52 19.55 -24.24
N GLU A 253 -1.53 19.98 -22.99
CA GLU A 253 -0.41 19.89 -22.06
C GLU A 253 -0.77 18.84 -21.00
N PRO A 254 -0.23 17.60 -21.10
CA PRO A 254 -0.55 16.56 -20.12
C PRO A 254 0.14 16.83 -18.80
N LEU A 255 -0.63 16.74 -17.71
CA LEU A 255 -0.22 17.09 -16.36
C LEU A 255 -0.54 15.96 -15.36
N TYR A 256 0.29 15.88 -14.33
CA TYR A 256 0.00 15.22 -13.08
C TYR A 256 -0.55 16.18 -12.04
N GLY A 257 -1.46 15.67 -11.24
CA GLY A 257 -1.94 16.36 -10.07
C GLY A 257 -2.23 15.43 -8.90
N LEU A 258 -2.64 16.02 -7.80
CA LEU A 258 -2.91 15.37 -6.54
C LEU A 258 -4.22 15.91 -5.96
N PHE A 259 -5.17 15.03 -5.68
CA PHE A 259 -6.25 15.28 -4.74
C PHE A 259 -5.79 14.90 -3.34
N SER A 260 -6.01 15.73 -2.37
CA SER A 260 -5.66 15.46 -0.97
C SER A 260 -6.79 15.84 -0.04
N VAL A 261 -6.96 15.04 1.02
CA VAL A 261 -7.80 15.34 2.17
C VAL A 261 -6.88 15.32 3.39
N ASP A 262 -6.85 16.41 4.14
CA ASP A 262 -6.20 16.46 5.45
C ASP A 262 -7.05 15.67 6.45
N LEU A 263 -6.49 14.62 7.03
CA LEU A 263 -7.22 13.69 7.89
C LEU A 263 -7.59 14.25 9.26
N ALA A 264 -6.90 15.31 9.69
CA ALA A 264 -7.21 15.97 10.97
C ALA A 264 -8.36 16.97 10.84
N THR A 265 -8.50 17.61 9.65
CA THR A 265 -9.44 18.73 9.46
C THR A 265 -10.52 18.46 8.42
N GLY A 266 -10.35 17.41 7.59
CA GLY A 266 -11.22 17.14 6.43
C GLY A 266 -11.07 18.13 5.28
N LYS A 267 -10.09 19.07 5.36
CA LYS A 267 -9.87 20.06 4.31
C LYS A 267 -9.30 19.41 3.05
N THR A 268 -9.86 19.78 1.91
CA THR A 268 -9.42 19.27 0.61
C THR A 268 -8.47 20.21 -0.09
N GLU A 269 -7.52 19.66 -0.84
CA GLU A 269 -6.63 20.37 -1.74
C GLU A 269 -6.58 19.67 -3.09
N THR A 270 -6.48 20.45 -4.17
CA THR A 270 -6.24 19.93 -5.53
C THR A 270 -5.11 20.71 -6.17
N THR A 271 -4.04 20.01 -6.55
CA THR A 271 -2.80 20.67 -7.00
C THR A 271 -2.24 19.94 -8.22
N ASP A 272 -2.10 20.66 -9.37
CA ASP A 272 -1.26 20.16 -10.47
C ASP A 272 0.21 20.34 -10.08
N PHE A 273 1.01 19.27 -10.15
CA PHE A 273 2.39 19.33 -9.65
C PHE A 273 3.47 19.18 -10.71
N GLY A 274 3.13 18.85 -11.95
CA GLY A 274 4.14 18.78 -13.00
C GLY A 274 3.66 18.13 -14.30
N PRO A 275 4.52 18.08 -15.32
CA PRO A 275 4.20 17.47 -16.58
C PRO A 275 4.06 15.94 -16.47
N LEU A 276 3.12 15.37 -17.22
CA LEU A 276 2.99 13.93 -17.41
C LEU A 276 4.06 13.47 -18.42
N THR A 277 5.24 13.14 -17.93
CA THR A 277 6.35 12.62 -18.74
C THR A 277 6.43 11.10 -18.75
N GLU A 278 5.89 10.48 -17.71
CA GLU A 278 5.91 9.02 -17.47
C GLU A 278 4.66 8.60 -16.71
N ILE A 279 4.36 7.31 -16.69
CA ILE A 279 3.25 6.76 -15.92
C ILE A 279 3.74 6.33 -14.54
N TYR A 280 3.00 6.69 -13.48
CA TYR A 280 3.24 6.26 -12.12
C TYR A 280 2.02 5.51 -11.57
N PHE A 281 2.26 4.44 -10.83
CA PHE A 281 1.21 3.74 -10.09
C PHE A 281 0.99 4.30 -8.71
N SER A 282 2.05 4.77 -8.06
CA SER A 282 1.90 5.45 -6.80
C SER A 282 2.74 6.70 -6.74
N GLY A 283 2.36 7.59 -5.85
CA GLY A 283 3.11 8.81 -5.61
C GLY A 283 2.74 9.40 -4.26
N MET A 284 3.70 10.07 -3.67
CA MET A 284 3.51 10.71 -2.37
C MET A 284 4.42 11.92 -2.18
N ARG A 285 3.94 12.87 -1.36
CA ARG A 285 4.76 14.00 -0.91
C ARG A 285 5.82 13.50 0.07
N SER A 286 6.99 14.12 0.02
CA SER A 286 8.03 13.88 1.02
C SER A 286 7.54 14.25 2.43
N PRO A 287 7.79 13.43 3.45
CA PRO A 287 7.52 13.82 4.83
C PRO A 287 8.46 14.93 5.34
N LYS A 288 9.66 15.07 4.74
CA LYS A 288 10.66 16.08 5.08
C LYS A 288 10.35 17.44 4.45
N ASP A 289 9.91 17.46 3.19
CA ASP A 289 9.57 18.68 2.44
C ASP A 289 8.27 18.47 1.64
N PRO A 290 7.14 19.03 2.08
CA PRO A 290 5.85 18.85 1.42
C PRO A 290 5.79 19.47 0.00
N ASN A 291 6.80 20.28 -0.40
CA ASN A 291 6.93 20.78 -1.76
C ASN A 291 7.51 19.74 -2.74
N LEU A 292 8.08 18.65 -2.22
CA LEU A 292 8.61 17.57 -3.05
C LEU A 292 7.58 16.45 -3.19
N MET A 293 7.28 16.09 -4.44
CA MET A 293 6.44 14.95 -4.81
C MET A 293 7.28 13.88 -5.48
N PHE A 294 7.05 12.63 -5.11
CA PHE A 294 7.70 11.47 -5.73
C PHE A 294 6.65 10.59 -6.40
N GLY A 295 7.01 10.01 -7.55
CA GLY A 295 6.19 9.05 -8.29
C GLY A 295 7.00 7.82 -8.65
N VAL A 296 6.36 6.64 -8.68
CA VAL A 296 7.02 5.37 -8.99
C VAL A 296 6.18 4.47 -9.88
N LEU A 297 6.84 3.83 -10.82
CA LEU A 297 6.47 2.61 -11.54
C LEU A 297 7.75 1.98 -12.12
N ASN A 298 8.13 2.33 -13.35
CA ASN A 298 9.37 1.88 -14.03
C ASN A 298 10.55 2.79 -13.72
N ARG A 299 10.26 3.95 -13.20
CA ARG A 299 11.24 4.94 -12.73
C ARG A 299 10.76 5.52 -11.40
N LEU A 300 11.71 5.94 -10.58
CA LEU A 300 11.46 6.78 -9.42
C LEU A 300 11.70 8.23 -9.83
N ALA A 301 10.68 9.07 -9.75
CA ALA A 301 10.74 10.48 -10.14
C ALA A 301 10.52 11.41 -8.96
N LYS A 302 11.09 12.60 -9.02
CA LYS A 302 11.05 13.67 -8.01
C LYS A 302 10.65 14.98 -8.64
N TYR A 303 9.61 15.60 -8.15
CA TYR A 303 9.06 16.86 -8.63
C TYR A 303 9.12 17.95 -7.57
N ASP A 304 9.30 19.20 -8.02
CA ASP A 304 8.98 20.41 -7.26
C ASP A 304 7.55 20.82 -7.57
N ILE A 305 6.67 20.77 -6.57
CA ILE A 305 5.24 21.07 -6.71
C ILE A 305 5.02 22.55 -7.03
N LYS A 306 5.74 23.46 -6.38
CA LYS A 306 5.60 24.91 -6.58
C LYS A 306 6.06 25.35 -7.96
N GLN A 307 7.19 24.79 -8.43
CA GLN A 307 7.72 25.07 -9.76
C GLN A 307 7.01 24.25 -10.85
N LYS A 308 6.21 23.25 -10.48
CA LYS A 308 5.55 22.28 -11.38
C LYS A 308 6.55 21.62 -12.34
N LYS A 309 7.66 21.18 -11.79
CA LYS A 309 8.80 20.71 -12.57
C LYS A 309 9.28 19.35 -12.10
N LEU A 310 9.56 18.46 -13.07
CA LEU A 310 10.35 17.24 -12.82
C LEU A 310 11.80 17.68 -12.54
N LEU A 311 12.31 17.34 -11.34
CA LEU A 311 13.67 17.64 -10.92
C LEU A 311 14.63 16.55 -11.34
N GLN A 312 14.25 15.30 -11.11
CA GLN A 312 15.11 14.14 -11.35
C GLN A 312 14.25 12.88 -11.52
N ALA A 313 14.76 11.90 -12.27
CA ALA A 313 14.19 10.56 -12.36
C ALA A 313 15.30 9.51 -12.44
N ALA A 314 15.21 8.49 -11.60
CA ALA A 314 16.11 7.35 -11.55
C ALA A 314 15.50 6.14 -12.25
N THR A 315 16.27 5.43 -13.06
CA THR A 315 15.87 4.16 -13.68
C THR A 315 15.89 3.06 -12.61
N LEU A 316 14.86 2.22 -12.61
CA LEU A 316 14.70 1.11 -11.69
C LEU A 316 15.09 -0.21 -12.38
N GLU A 317 15.49 -1.20 -11.60
CA GLU A 317 15.82 -2.53 -12.11
C GLU A 317 14.56 -3.23 -12.70
N HIS A 318 13.42 -3.02 -12.07
CA HIS A 318 12.10 -3.44 -12.51
C HIS A 318 11.02 -2.47 -12.00
N SER A 319 9.77 -2.69 -12.36
CA SER A 319 8.65 -1.88 -11.86
C SER A 319 8.42 -2.10 -10.37
N TYR A 320 8.15 -1.03 -9.64
CA TYR A 320 7.64 -1.07 -8.26
C TYR A 320 6.31 -0.34 -8.18
N TYR A 321 5.35 -0.90 -7.46
CA TYR A 321 4.00 -0.35 -7.38
C TYR A 321 3.74 0.44 -6.10
N CYS A 322 4.55 0.23 -5.07
CA CYS A 322 4.39 0.86 -3.78
C CYS A 322 5.68 1.58 -3.38
N MET A 323 5.54 2.72 -2.71
CA MET A 323 6.65 3.40 -2.07
C MET A 323 6.29 3.80 -0.64
N SER A 324 7.29 3.83 0.22
CA SER A 324 7.19 4.33 1.58
C SER A 324 8.44 5.11 1.95
N PHE A 325 8.31 6.11 2.80
CA PHE A 325 9.45 6.82 3.37
C PHE A 325 9.74 6.33 4.78
N ASN A 326 11.02 6.40 5.20
CA ASN A 326 11.31 6.41 6.63
C ASN A 326 10.83 7.73 7.25
N ARG A 327 10.72 7.76 8.59
CA ARG A 327 10.23 8.93 9.34
C ARG A 327 11.02 10.21 9.05
N ALA A 328 12.34 10.07 8.89
CA ALA A 328 13.21 11.21 8.56
C ALA A 328 13.02 11.74 7.13
N GLY A 329 12.31 11.02 6.25
CA GLY A 329 12.16 11.35 4.84
C GLY A 329 13.46 11.30 4.04
N SER A 330 14.49 10.61 4.56
CA SER A 330 15.80 10.50 3.92
C SER A 330 15.93 9.27 3.03
N LYS A 331 15.15 8.21 3.30
CA LYS A 331 15.13 6.98 2.50
C LYS A 331 13.75 6.70 1.95
N ILE A 332 13.73 6.15 0.73
CA ILE A 332 12.53 5.66 0.04
C ILE A 332 12.67 4.15 -0.11
N TYR A 333 11.65 3.42 0.30
CA TYR A 333 11.53 1.97 0.15
C TYR A 333 10.51 1.67 -0.94
N LEU A 334 10.96 1.04 -2.02
CA LEU A 334 10.13 0.64 -3.15
C LEU A 334 9.79 -0.84 -3.06
N SER A 335 8.51 -1.18 -3.19
CA SER A 335 7.98 -2.53 -3.01
C SER A 335 6.76 -2.80 -3.91
N GLY A 336 6.04 -3.89 -3.68
CA GLY A 336 4.75 -4.18 -4.32
C GLY A 336 4.83 -5.06 -5.55
N THR A 337 6.03 -5.43 -6.00
CA THR A 337 6.26 -6.40 -7.08
C THR A 337 7.46 -7.29 -6.74
N PHE A 338 7.52 -8.46 -7.36
CA PHE A 338 8.56 -9.45 -7.12
C PHE A 338 8.74 -9.76 -5.62
N LYS A 339 9.96 -10.00 -5.16
CA LYS A 339 10.27 -10.39 -3.77
C LYS A 339 11.37 -9.53 -3.15
N ASP A 340 11.49 -8.29 -3.58
CA ASP A 340 12.52 -7.39 -3.08
C ASP A 340 11.96 -6.01 -2.75
N VAL A 341 12.66 -5.34 -1.84
CA VAL A 341 12.47 -3.94 -1.50
C VAL A 341 13.72 -3.19 -1.88
N ALA A 342 13.63 -2.29 -2.85
CA ALA A 342 14.73 -1.40 -3.22
C ALA A 342 14.75 -0.17 -2.31
N ILE A 343 15.95 0.27 -1.93
CA ILE A 343 16.14 1.40 -1.01
C ILE A 343 16.88 2.50 -1.75
N PHE A 344 16.28 3.68 -1.78
CA PHE A 344 16.84 4.87 -2.41
C PHE A 344 17.09 5.96 -1.38
N ASP A 345 18.17 6.70 -1.53
CA ASP A 345 18.36 7.97 -0.86
C ASP A 345 17.45 9.03 -1.50
N ALA A 346 16.64 9.71 -0.71
CA ALA A 346 15.62 10.62 -1.20
C ALA A 346 16.18 11.94 -1.77
N ASP A 347 17.36 12.35 -1.33
CA ASP A 347 18.00 13.59 -1.80
C ASP A 347 18.73 13.36 -3.13
N SER A 348 19.60 12.35 -3.19
CA SER A 348 20.40 12.03 -4.40
C SER A 348 19.69 11.17 -5.42
N MET A 349 18.58 10.50 -5.06
CA MET A 349 17.88 9.54 -5.92
C MET A 349 18.76 8.33 -6.34
N GLN A 350 19.80 8.02 -5.58
CA GLN A 350 20.65 6.86 -5.79
C GLN A 350 20.12 5.66 -5.01
N GLN A 351 20.18 4.47 -5.61
CA GLN A 351 19.92 3.23 -4.89
C GLN A 351 21.05 2.96 -3.90
N VAL A 352 20.69 2.86 -2.61
CA VAL A 352 21.64 2.64 -1.50
C VAL A 352 21.53 1.25 -0.89
N GLY A 353 20.51 0.49 -1.25
CA GLY A 353 20.30 -0.85 -0.73
C GLY A 353 19.22 -1.64 -1.46
N LYS A 354 19.13 -2.92 -1.09
CA LYS A 354 18.09 -3.85 -1.58
C LYS A 354 17.90 -4.97 -0.56
N ILE A 355 16.66 -5.27 -0.21
CA ILE A 355 16.29 -6.35 0.70
C ILE A 355 15.56 -7.41 -0.10
N THR A 356 16.08 -8.63 -0.14
CA THR A 356 15.37 -9.78 -0.73
C THR A 356 14.57 -10.48 0.35
N LEU A 357 13.26 -10.64 0.11
CA LEU A 357 12.33 -11.28 1.03
C LEU A 357 12.21 -12.78 0.70
N PRO A 358 12.08 -13.66 1.71
CA PRO A 358 11.76 -15.07 1.49
C PRO A 358 10.33 -15.20 0.94
N GLY A 359 10.11 -16.22 0.10
CA GLY A 359 8.80 -16.46 -0.53
C GLY A 359 8.76 -16.04 -1.98
N GLY A 360 7.57 -15.68 -2.44
CA GLY A 360 7.27 -15.35 -3.83
C GLY A 360 7.04 -13.85 -4.07
N ASP A 361 6.28 -13.57 -5.13
CA ASP A 361 5.92 -12.22 -5.55
C ASP A 361 5.05 -11.49 -4.52
N MET A 362 5.19 -10.19 -4.40
CA MET A 362 4.36 -9.33 -3.55
C MET A 362 2.94 -9.12 -4.09
N ALA A 363 2.73 -9.36 -5.39
CA ALA A 363 1.42 -9.35 -6.06
C ALA A 363 0.57 -8.10 -5.74
N ILE A 364 1.14 -6.91 -5.89
CA ILE A 364 0.48 -5.62 -5.65
C ILE A 364 0.20 -5.35 -4.15
N THR A 365 0.95 -5.93 -3.24
CA THR A 365 0.80 -5.62 -1.82
C THR A 365 1.23 -4.19 -1.51
N THR A 366 0.67 -3.64 -0.44
CA THR A 366 1.12 -2.36 0.11
C THR A 366 2.15 -2.57 1.22
N ALA A 367 2.72 -1.47 1.67
CA ALA A 367 3.62 -1.46 2.83
C ALA A 367 3.27 -0.30 3.76
N GLN A 368 3.52 -0.48 5.05
CA GLN A 368 3.41 0.59 6.04
C GLN A 368 4.66 0.69 6.88
N VAL A 369 5.12 1.91 7.09
CA VAL A 369 6.26 2.25 7.96
C VAL A 369 5.74 2.79 9.29
N PHE A 370 6.33 2.38 10.39
CA PHE A 370 5.89 2.75 11.74
C PHE A 370 7.03 2.73 12.74
N VAL A 371 6.85 3.43 13.84
CA VAL A 371 7.70 3.33 15.05
C VAL A 371 6.93 2.50 16.07
N ARG A 372 7.65 1.53 16.67
CA ARG A 372 7.11 0.67 17.72
C ARG A 372 7.17 1.34 19.08
#